data_125176dcdeffb8c0dc01ac6bee167585
#
_entry.id   125176dcdeffb8c0dc01ac6bee167585
#
_cell.length_a   1.000
_cell.length_b   1.000
_cell.length_c   1.000
_cell.angle_alpha   90.00
_cell.angle_beta   90.00
_cell.angle_gamma   90.00
#
_symmetry.space_group_name_H-M   'P 1'
#
loop_
_entity.id
_entity.type
_entity.pdbx_description
1 polymer ?
#
loop_
_entity_poly.entity_id
_entity_poly.type
_entity_poly.pdbx_seq_one_letter_code
_entity_poly.pdbx_strand_id
1 'polypeptide(L)'
;IYMFIITYKMPKELVDEQIELLQINDIFNVYYESPLDITTDMFGYGYKEKENVIVDLKVAFDGNLEDFENFKSQVSSLLKETPSSIDEVKNEFEEFYIDPIHLNDQWVLCAPTDNFENKKEIFFTPQGAFGTGLHETTQDILKFIVEEDFEGKSLLDLGTGSGILSIAAGVKGASKIVAVDIRDVEDEVLLNASLNELENIEVVVGNVLHEEYELDEKFDWIFINIGGEETAMFMDFIEEHIEKTGKLLVSGLVEWSFDWVKEKVENKGFKLNKK
;
A
#
# COMPACT_ATOMS: atom_id res chain seq x y z
N ILE A 1 5.80 -24.32 -14.44
CA ILE A 1 6.01 -23.01 -15.04
C ILE A 1 7.25 -22.42 -14.38
N TYR A 2 8.18 -21.96 -15.19
CA TYR A 2 9.41 -21.33 -14.73
C TYR A 2 9.31 -19.83 -15.01
N MET A 3 9.76 -19.01 -14.07
CA MET A 3 9.90 -17.57 -14.27
C MET A 3 11.38 -17.22 -14.28
N PHE A 4 11.82 -16.49 -15.31
CA PHE A 4 13.18 -15.97 -15.40
C PHE A 4 13.15 -14.46 -15.56
N ILE A 5 14.12 -13.79 -14.95
CA ILE A 5 14.40 -12.37 -15.21
C ILE A 5 15.73 -12.29 -15.95
N ILE A 6 15.67 -11.73 -17.15
CA ILE A 6 16.83 -11.49 -18.00
C ILE A 6 17.19 -10.03 -17.88
N THR A 7 18.39 -9.72 -17.42
CA THR A 7 18.84 -8.36 -17.19
C THR A 7 19.82 -7.91 -18.28
N TYR A 8 19.59 -6.74 -18.85
CA TYR A 8 20.46 -6.08 -19.81
C TYR A 8 20.91 -4.73 -19.28
N LYS A 9 22.22 -4.44 -19.35
CA LYS A 9 22.77 -3.15 -18.93
C LYS A 9 22.82 -2.21 -20.13
N MET A 10 22.22 -1.02 -19.97
CA MET A 10 22.22 -0.03 -21.03
C MET A 10 22.18 1.42 -20.50
N PRO A 11 22.59 2.41 -21.31
CA PRO A 11 22.37 3.81 -20.97
C PRO A 11 20.87 4.11 -20.79
N LYS A 12 20.55 4.85 -19.73
CA LYS A 12 19.15 5.21 -19.41
C LYS A 12 18.44 5.88 -20.59
N GLU A 13 19.18 6.69 -21.34
CA GLU A 13 18.66 7.44 -22.49
C GLU A 13 18.12 6.56 -23.63
N LEU A 14 18.53 5.28 -23.67
CA LEU A 14 18.09 4.31 -24.67
C LEU A 14 16.95 3.41 -24.20
N VAL A 15 16.66 3.39 -22.89
CA VAL A 15 15.74 2.40 -22.29
C VAL A 15 14.35 2.51 -22.86
N ASP A 16 13.79 3.70 -22.98
CA ASP A 16 12.42 3.90 -23.45
C ASP A 16 12.26 3.42 -24.91
N GLU A 17 13.24 3.69 -25.78
CA GLU A 17 13.26 3.19 -27.14
C GLU A 17 13.36 1.65 -27.19
N GLN A 18 14.14 1.05 -26.30
CA GLN A 18 14.28 -0.40 -26.23
C GLN A 18 13.04 -1.07 -25.67
N ILE A 19 12.36 -0.46 -24.69
CA ILE A 19 11.06 -0.93 -24.19
C ILE A 19 10.02 -0.89 -25.30
N GLU A 20 9.92 0.20 -26.05
CA GLU A 20 9.00 0.32 -27.20
C GLU A 20 9.30 -0.75 -28.25
N LEU A 21 10.57 -0.98 -28.57
CA LEU A 21 10.98 -2.03 -29.51
C LEU A 21 10.54 -3.43 -29.07
N LEU A 22 10.66 -3.74 -27.78
CA LEU A 22 10.24 -5.02 -27.24
C LEU A 22 8.70 -5.16 -27.26
N GLN A 23 7.96 -4.11 -26.90
CA GLN A 23 6.50 -4.09 -26.89
C GLN A 23 5.90 -4.26 -28.30
N ILE A 24 6.50 -3.68 -29.34
CA ILE A 24 6.11 -3.88 -30.75
C ILE A 24 6.29 -5.35 -31.20
N ASN A 25 7.16 -6.09 -30.50
CA ASN A 25 7.39 -7.51 -30.75
C ASN A 25 6.69 -8.42 -29.70
N ASP A 26 5.59 -7.95 -29.12
CA ASP A 26 4.73 -8.68 -28.17
C ASP A 26 5.44 -9.07 -26.84
N ILE A 27 6.49 -8.35 -26.47
CA ILE A 27 7.22 -8.54 -25.21
C ILE A 27 6.86 -7.40 -24.27
N PHE A 28 5.89 -7.61 -23.36
CA PHE A 28 5.34 -6.57 -22.49
C PHE A 28 5.88 -6.59 -21.07
N ASN A 29 6.39 -7.74 -20.60
CA ASN A 29 6.92 -7.89 -19.24
C ASN A 29 8.34 -7.32 -19.14
N VAL A 30 8.45 -6.01 -19.28
CA VAL A 30 9.71 -5.27 -19.32
C VAL A 30 9.65 -4.11 -18.35
N TYR A 31 10.69 -3.96 -17.53
CA TYR A 31 10.77 -2.87 -16.56
C TYR A 31 12.22 -2.51 -16.23
N TYR A 32 12.42 -1.32 -15.69
CA TYR A 32 13.68 -0.87 -15.10
C TYR A 32 13.40 0.06 -13.91
N GLU A 33 14.36 0.18 -13.05
CA GLU A 33 14.32 1.13 -11.94
C GLU A 33 15.16 2.35 -12.31
N SER A 34 14.55 3.54 -12.30
CA SER A 34 15.28 4.78 -12.52
C SER A 34 16.01 5.16 -11.23
N PRO A 35 17.36 5.25 -11.26
CA PRO A 35 18.09 5.70 -10.09
C PRO A 35 17.74 7.17 -9.79
N LEU A 36 17.42 7.44 -8.51
CA LEU A 36 17.02 8.76 -8.05
C LEU A 36 18.14 9.43 -7.25
N ASP A 37 18.30 10.74 -7.43
CA ASP A 37 19.03 11.61 -6.53
C ASP A 37 18.05 12.30 -5.58
N ILE A 38 18.38 12.29 -4.30
CA ILE A 38 17.66 13.07 -3.32
C ILE A 38 18.08 14.53 -3.47
N THR A 39 17.13 15.40 -3.75
CA THR A 39 17.33 16.86 -3.78
C THR A 39 16.71 17.48 -2.55
N THR A 40 17.36 18.50 -2.01
CA THR A 40 16.83 19.29 -0.88
C THR A 40 16.69 20.74 -1.34
N ASP A 41 15.53 21.30 -1.16
CA ASP A 41 15.26 22.72 -1.37
C ASP A 41 14.59 23.34 -0.15
N MET A 42 14.16 24.59 -0.25
CA MET A 42 13.49 25.31 0.85
C MET A 42 12.09 24.75 1.19
N PHE A 43 11.59 23.80 0.41
CA PHE A 43 10.26 23.18 0.60
C PHE A 43 10.38 21.71 1.08
N GLY A 44 11.61 21.17 1.22
CA GLY A 44 11.85 19.83 1.75
C GLY A 44 12.71 18.95 0.85
N TYR A 45 12.45 17.64 0.90
CA TYR A 45 13.13 16.65 0.08
C TYR A 45 12.36 16.40 -1.20
N GLY A 46 13.07 16.50 -2.33
CA GLY A 46 12.61 16.11 -3.64
C GLY A 46 13.44 14.96 -4.21
N TYR A 47 12.97 14.39 -5.31
CA TYR A 47 13.69 13.35 -6.04
C TYR A 47 13.88 13.83 -7.48
N LYS A 48 15.09 13.65 -7.98
CA LYS A 48 15.42 13.90 -9.38
C LYS A 48 16.01 12.62 -9.97
N GLU A 49 15.54 12.23 -11.13
CA GLU A 49 16.12 11.10 -11.84
C GLU A 49 17.56 11.41 -12.27
N LYS A 50 18.44 10.43 -12.08
CA LYS A 50 19.82 10.52 -12.58
C LYS A 50 19.83 10.44 -14.09
N GLU A 51 20.60 11.32 -14.69
CA GLU A 51 20.89 11.32 -16.13
C GLU A 51 22.28 10.72 -16.39
N ASN A 52 22.52 10.25 -17.62
CA ASN A 52 23.81 9.67 -18.05
C ASN A 52 24.28 8.50 -17.15
N VAL A 53 23.38 7.63 -16.75
CA VAL A 53 23.66 6.45 -15.95
C VAL A 53 23.35 5.17 -16.72
N ILE A 54 24.05 4.10 -16.36
CA ILE A 54 23.72 2.74 -16.82
C ILE A 54 22.63 2.19 -15.91
N VAL A 55 21.57 1.66 -16.49
CA VAL A 55 20.48 1.03 -15.78
C VAL A 55 20.33 -0.42 -16.19
N ASP A 56 19.65 -1.19 -15.36
CA ASP A 56 19.32 -2.59 -15.60
C ASP A 56 17.92 -2.67 -16.20
N LEU A 57 17.83 -2.92 -17.51
CA LEU A 57 16.58 -3.27 -18.17
C LEU A 57 16.30 -4.75 -17.90
N LYS A 58 15.19 -5.04 -17.27
CA LYS A 58 14.77 -6.39 -16.88
C LYS A 58 13.62 -6.84 -17.75
N VAL A 59 13.76 -8.04 -18.32
CA VAL A 59 12.73 -8.68 -19.16
C VAL A 59 12.34 -9.98 -18.46
N ALA A 60 11.07 -10.08 -18.06
CA ALA A 60 10.57 -11.28 -17.41
C ALA A 60 10.01 -12.26 -18.44
N PHE A 61 10.33 -13.53 -18.27
CA PHE A 61 9.79 -14.67 -19.02
C PHE A 61 9.01 -15.56 -18.05
N ASP A 62 7.81 -15.93 -18.45
CA ASP A 62 6.97 -16.90 -17.77
C ASP A 62 6.56 -18.00 -18.75
N GLY A 63 6.98 -19.23 -18.51
CA GLY A 63 6.70 -20.33 -19.44
C GLY A 63 7.46 -21.62 -19.17
N ASN A 64 7.58 -22.44 -20.19
CA ASN A 64 8.33 -23.71 -20.10
C ASN A 64 9.81 -23.46 -20.39
N LEU A 65 10.65 -24.28 -19.79
CA LEU A 65 12.11 -24.17 -19.93
C LEU A 65 12.57 -24.35 -21.41
N GLU A 66 11.85 -25.15 -22.19
CA GLU A 66 12.14 -25.36 -23.62
C GLU A 66 11.96 -24.08 -24.45
N ASP A 67 11.01 -23.22 -24.07
CA ASP A 67 10.72 -21.96 -24.76
C ASP A 67 11.64 -20.84 -24.33
N PHE A 68 12.25 -20.94 -23.14
CA PHE A 68 13.10 -19.90 -22.56
C PHE A 68 14.31 -19.55 -23.43
N GLU A 69 15.03 -20.53 -23.97
CA GLU A 69 16.22 -20.29 -24.79
C GLU A 69 15.88 -19.57 -26.11
N ASN A 70 14.71 -19.86 -26.68
CA ASN A 70 14.19 -19.17 -27.88
C ASN A 70 13.83 -17.72 -27.54
N PHE A 71 13.12 -17.52 -26.44
CA PHE A 71 12.73 -16.19 -25.95
C PHE A 71 13.95 -15.31 -25.65
N LYS A 72 14.92 -15.82 -24.89
CA LYS A 72 16.17 -15.14 -24.59
C LYS A 72 16.93 -14.75 -25.86
N SER A 73 17.00 -15.64 -26.85
CA SER A 73 17.64 -15.40 -28.14
C SER A 73 16.92 -14.29 -28.91
N GLN A 74 15.58 -14.27 -28.92
CA GLN A 74 14.77 -13.25 -29.54
C GLN A 74 15.03 -11.88 -28.90
N VAL A 75 14.95 -11.77 -27.57
CA VAL A 75 15.19 -10.52 -26.84
C VAL A 75 16.60 -10.00 -27.10
N SER A 76 17.62 -10.86 -26.97
CA SER A 76 19.02 -10.47 -27.21
C SER A 76 19.24 -9.98 -28.66
N SER A 77 18.56 -10.59 -29.62
CA SER A 77 18.63 -10.20 -31.05
C SER A 77 17.98 -8.83 -31.29
N LEU A 78 16.84 -8.57 -30.66
CA LEU A 78 16.11 -7.29 -30.76
C LEU A 78 16.94 -6.14 -30.14
N LEU A 79 17.42 -6.35 -28.91
CA LEU A 79 18.20 -5.36 -28.19
C LEU A 79 19.65 -5.20 -28.74
N LYS A 80 20.13 -6.20 -29.52
CA LYS A 80 21.53 -6.31 -29.98
C LYS A 80 22.55 -6.32 -28.83
N GLU A 81 22.11 -6.85 -27.69
CA GLU A 81 22.88 -6.93 -26.45
C GLU A 81 22.90 -8.35 -25.92
N THR A 82 23.90 -8.65 -25.09
CA THR A 82 23.96 -9.91 -24.33
C THR A 82 23.47 -9.68 -22.90
N PRO A 83 22.72 -10.63 -22.32
CA PRO A 83 22.30 -10.51 -20.94
C PRO A 83 23.50 -10.33 -19.97
N SER A 84 23.37 -9.43 -19.02
CA SER A 84 24.32 -9.27 -17.92
C SER A 84 24.10 -10.28 -16.81
N SER A 85 22.84 -10.65 -16.57
CA SER A 85 22.46 -11.78 -15.70
C SER A 85 21.17 -12.44 -16.18
N ILE A 86 20.98 -13.67 -15.72
CA ILE A 86 19.74 -14.44 -15.88
C ILE A 86 19.46 -15.05 -14.52
N ASP A 87 18.38 -14.65 -13.92
CA ASP A 87 17.97 -15.09 -12.60
C ASP A 87 16.70 -15.93 -12.72
N GLU A 88 16.75 -17.19 -12.30
CA GLU A 88 15.55 -17.98 -12.13
C GLU A 88 14.83 -17.47 -10.89
N VAL A 89 13.65 -16.90 -11.08
CA VAL A 89 12.76 -16.61 -9.99
C VAL A 89 12.13 -17.95 -9.62
N LYS A 90 12.70 -18.60 -8.65
CA LYS A 90 11.98 -19.68 -8.00
C LYS A 90 10.71 -19.05 -7.47
N ASN A 91 9.56 -19.54 -7.93
CA ASN A 91 8.30 -19.37 -7.23
C ASN A 91 8.40 -20.17 -5.90
N GLU A 92 9.31 -19.79 -5.05
CA GLU A 92 8.99 -19.70 -3.67
C GLU A 92 7.96 -18.55 -3.67
N PHE A 93 6.67 -18.90 -3.70
CA PHE A 93 5.74 -18.13 -2.91
C PHE A 93 6.40 -18.15 -1.53
N GLU A 94 7.30 -17.22 -1.25
CA GLU A 94 7.38 -16.70 0.07
C GLU A 94 5.97 -16.17 0.27
N GLU A 95 5.09 -17.01 0.83
CA GLU A 95 3.97 -16.52 1.59
C GLU A 95 4.61 -15.39 2.38
N PHE A 96 4.17 -14.16 2.14
CA PHE A 96 4.70 -13.02 2.88
C PHE A 96 4.34 -13.27 4.34
N TYR A 97 5.17 -14.11 4.98
CA TYR A 97 5.01 -14.44 6.37
C TYR A 97 5.41 -13.21 7.17
N ILE A 98 4.47 -12.73 7.95
CA ILE A 98 4.75 -11.71 8.94
C ILE A 98 5.03 -12.40 10.27
N ASP A 99 6.13 -12.04 10.92
CA ASP A 99 6.33 -12.45 12.31
C ASP A 99 5.17 -11.91 13.16
N PRO A 100 4.59 -12.73 14.06
CA PRO A 100 3.47 -12.32 14.87
C PRO A 100 3.75 -11.05 15.67
N ILE A 101 2.89 -10.05 15.53
CA ILE A 101 3.00 -8.77 16.22
C ILE A 101 2.01 -8.74 17.38
N HIS A 102 2.53 -8.82 18.60
CA HIS A 102 1.72 -8.73 19.80
C HIS A 102 1.27 -7.28 20.04
N LEU A 103 -0.03 -7.01 19.80
CA LEU A 103 -0.59 -5.67 19.95
C LEU A 103 -0.79 -5.32 21.44
N ASN A 104 -1.26 -6.29 22.23
CA ASN A 104 -1.33 -6.24 23.70
C ASN A 104 -1.41 -7.67 24.27
N ASP A 105 -1.79 -7.79 25.55
CA ASP A 105 -1.92 -9.11 26.22
C ASP A 105 -3.01 -10.00 25.59
N GLN A 106 -4.02 -9.40 24.95
CA GLN A 106 -5.19 -10.10 24.41
C GLN A 106 -5.18 -10.25 22.87
N TRP A 107 -4.45 -9.40 22.15
CA TRP A 107 -4.52 -9.32 20.69
C TRP A 107 -3.17 -9.54 20.03
N VAL A 108 -3.19 -10.22 18.90
CA VAL A 108 -2.03 -10.46 18.04
C VAL A 108 -2.43 -10.28 16.57
N LEU A 109 -1.57 -9.61 15.79
CA LEU A 109 -1.60 -9.63 14.34
C LEU A 109 -0.68 -10.74 13.87
N CYS A 110 -1.16 -11.66 13.04
CA CYS A 110 -0.40 -12.84 12.64
C CYS A 110 -0.82 -13.39 11.28
N ALA A 111 -0.02 -14.30 10.74
CA ALA A 111 -0.38 -15.02 9.53
C ALA A 111 -1.53 -16.02 9.80
N PRO A 112 -2.34 -16.38 8.78
CA PRO A 112 -3.44 -17.34 8.94
C PRO A 112 -2.99 -18.75 9.34
N THR A 113 -1.71 -19.07 9.17
CA THR A 113 -1.11 -20.34 9.58
C THR A 113 -0.73 -20.41 11.06
N ASP A 114 -0.72 -19.26 11.74
CA ASP A 114 -0.40 -19.19 13.16
C ASP A 114 -1.61 -19.54 14.01
N ASN A 115 -1.37 -19.87 15.28
CA ASN A 115 -2.42 -20.18 16.25
C ASN A 115 -1.97 -19.80 17.66
N PHE A 116 -2.74 -18.97 18.32
CA PHE A 116 -2.48 -18.46 19.65
C PHE A 116 -3.63 -18.81 20.61
N GLU A 117 -3.53 -19.91 21.36
CA GLU A 117 -4.60 -20.46 22.21
C GLU A 117 -5.23 -19.45 23.19
N ASN A 118 -4.54 -18.37 23.57
CA ASN A 118 -4.98 -17.42 24.59
C ASN A 118 -5.10 -15.99 24.08
N LYS A 119 -5.08 -15.77 22.77
CA LYS A 119 -5.17 -14.44 22.17
C LYS A 119 -6.27 -14.40 21.09
N LYS A 120 -6.81 -13.23 20.90
CA LYS A 120 -7.63 -12.91 19.73
C LYS A 120 -6.71 -12.56 18.59
N GLU A 121 -6.94 -13.16 17.45
CA GLU A 121 -6.10 -13.05 16.28
C GLU A 121 -6.71 -12.08 15.28
N ILE A 122 -5.86 -11.28 14.65
CA ILE A 122 -6.17 -10.55 13.44
C ILE A 122 -5.29 -11.18 12.36
N PHE A 123 -5.87 -11.88 11.44
CA PHE A 123 -5.14 -12.52 10.35
C PHE A 123 -4.83 -11.53 9.25
N PHE A 124 -3.59 -11.53 8.81
CA PHE A 124 -3.14 -10.62 7.79
C PHE A 124 -2.03 -11.23 6.92
N THR A 125 -2.16 -11.05 5.60
CA THR A 125 -1.15 -11.45 4.61
C THR A 125 -0.87 -10.27 3.69
N PRO A 126 0.32 -9.63 3.77
CA PRO A 126 0.68 -8.53 2.86
C PRO A 126 0.75 -9.02 1.41
N GLN A 127 0.24 -8.23 0.46
CA GLN A 127 0.30 -8.54 -0.98
C GLN A 127 1.10 -7.50 -1.77
N GLY A 128 1.66 -6.51 -1.11
CA GLY A 128 2.52 -5.49 -1.72
C GLY A 128 1.99 -4.06 -1.66
N ALA A 129 0.76 -3.84 -1.19
CA ALA A 129 0.29 -2.50 -0.87
C ALA A 129 1.01 -1.94 0.38
N PHE A 130 1.03 -0.62 0.51
CA PHE A 130 1.59 0.02 1.69
C PHE A 130 0.78 -0.30 2.95
N GLY A 131 1.44 -0.40 4.10
CA GLY A 131 0.76 -0.69 5.38
C GLY A 131 0.83 -2.17 5.77
N THR A 132 1.98 -2.81 5.60
CA THR A 132 2.21 -4.23 5.90
C THR A 132 2.12 -4.60 7.39
N GLY A 133 1.85 -3.63 8.29
CA GLY A 133 1.90 -3.84 9.74
C GLY A 133 3.31 -3.79 10.34
N LEU A 134 4.35 -3.82 9.52
CA LEU A 134 5.75 -3.81 10.00
C LEU A 134 6.21 -2.42 10.47
N HIS A 135 5.57 -1.37 10.01
CA HIS A 135 5.93 -0.01 10.40
C HIS A 135 5.45 0.29 11.83
N GLU A 136 6.32 0.86 12.67
CA GLU A 136 6.02 1.17 14.08
C GLU A 136 4.73 2.00 14.24
N THR A 137 4.54 2.99 13.37
CA THR A 137 3.33 3.82 13.35
C THR A 137 2.06 2.98 13.15
N THR A 138 2.08 2.03 12.23
CA THR A 138 0.93 1.14 11.98
C THR A 138 0.67 0.26 13.19
N GLN A 139 1.71 -0.25 13.85
CA GLN A 139 1.58 -1.05 15.06
C GLN A 139 0.97 -0.25 16.22
N ASP A 140 1.36 1.01 16.39
CA ASP A 140 0.81 1.86 17.44
C ASP A 140 -0.67 2.20 17.18
N ILE A 141 -1.06 2.41 15.92
CA ILE A 141 -2.47 2.57 15.55
C ILE A 141 -3.25 1.28 15.83
N LEU A 142 -2.71 0.12 15.45
CA LEU A 142 -3.36 -1.17 15.71
C LEU A 142 -3.55 -1.43 17.21
N LYS A 143 -2.56 -1.13 18.05
CA LYS A 143 -2.69 -1.18 19.51
C LYS A 143 -3.81 -0.28 20.02
N PHE A 144 -3.92 0.93 19.45
CA PHE A 144 -5.02 1.84 19.76
C PHE A 144 -6.38 1.25 19.34
N ILE A 145 -6.51 0.73 18.10
CA ILE A 145 -7.77 0.17 17.59
C ILE A 145 -8.25 -0.99 18.45
N VAL A 146 -7.37 -1.91 18.85
CA VAL A 146 -7.78 -3.06 19.68
C VAL A 146 -8.21 -2.69 21.10
N GLU A 147 -7.88 -1.48 21.58
CA GLU A 147 -8.34 -0.95 22.86
C GLU A 147 -9.67 -0.18 22.77
N GLU A 148 -10.02 0.35 21.58
CA GLU A 148 -11.25 1.11 21.36
C GLU A 148 -12.46 0.20 21.09
N ASP A 149 -13.66 0.78 21.21
CA ASP A 149 -14.94 0.11 20.92
C ASP A 149 -15.44 0.50 19.52
N PHE A 150 -15.53 -0.51 18.64
CA PHE A 150 -16.06 -0.37 17.29
C PHE A 150 -17.39 -1.10 17.09
N GLU A 151 -17.93 -1.73 18.12
CA GLU A 151 -19.19 -2.50 18.00
C GLU A 151 -20.31 -1.65 17.42
N GLY A 152 -20.83 -2.06 16.27
CA GLY A 152 -21.90 -1.39 15.55
C GLY A 152 -21.54 -0.04 14.93
N LYS A 153 -20.27 0.36 14.90
CA LYS A 153 -19.79 1.63 14.37
C LYS A 153 -19.56 1.57 12.88
N SER A 154 -19.75 2.72 12.21
CA SER A 154 -19.33 2.92 10.82
C SER A 154 -17.95 3.58 10.75
N LEU A 155 -17.14 3.15 9.78
CA LEU A 155 -15.77 3.61 9.56
C LEU A 155 -15.55 4.00 8.10
N LEU A 156 -14.89 5.14 7.91
CA LEU A 156 -14.27 5.54 6.65
C LEU A 156 -12.74 5.54 6.82
N ASP A 157 -12.04 4.78 5.99
CA ASP A 157 -10.57 4.67 6.03
C ASP A 157 -9.97 5.29 4.76
N LEU A 158 -9.41 6.49 4.90
CA LEU A 158 -8.86 7.29 3.80
C LEU A 158 -7.38 7.00 3.59
N GLY A 159 -7.04 6.48 2.40
CA GLY A 159 -5.72 5.96 2.09
C GLY A 159 -5.48 4.61 2.77
N THR A 160 -6.44 3.69 2.61
CA THR A 160 -6.46 2.40 3.33
C THR A 160 -5.24 1.52 3.07
N GLY A 161 -4.59 1.66 1.91
CA GLY A 161 -3.46 0.82 1.52
C GLY A 161 -3.82 -0.67 1.54
N SER A 162 -3.10 -1.45 2.32
CA SER A 162 -3.36 -2.89 2.50
C SER A 162 -4.67 -3.24 3.22
N GLY A 163 -5.41 -2.25 3.71
CA GLY A 163 -6.63 -2.43 4.47
C GLY A 163 -6.44 -2.82 5.93
N ILE A 164 -5.22 -2.89 6.44
CA ILE A 164 -4.92 -3.45 7.76
C ILE A 164 -5.68 -2.75 8.91
N LEU A 165 -5.88 -1.43 8.83
CA LEU A 165 -6.62 -0.66 9.85
C LEU A 165 -8.13 -0.94 9.75
N SER A 166 -8.64 -1.01 8.53
CA SER A 166 -10.02 -1.42 8.22
C SER A 166 -10.31 -2.82 8.73
N ILE A 167 -9.41 -3.78 8.48
CA ILE A 167 -9.53 -5.16 8.97
C ILE A 167 -9.57 -5.19 10.50
N ALA A 168 -8.64 -4.49 11.16
CA ALA A 168 -8.61 -4.46 12.62
C ALA A 168 -9.90 -3.87 13.23
N ALA A 169 -10.43 -2.79 12.65
CA ALA A 169 -11.70 -2.21 13.09
C ALA A 169 -12.89 -3.16 12.82
N GLY A 170 -12.88 -3.89 11.70
CA GLY A 170 -13.87 -4.91 11.38
C GLY A 170 -13.88 -6.05 12.40
N VAL A 171 -12.72 -6.61 12.71
CA VAL A 171 -12.55 -7.65 13.76
C VAL A 171 -13.00 -7.15 15.13
N LYS A 172 -12.93 -5.83 15.36
CA LYS A 172 -13.42 -5.18 16.59
C LYS A 172 -14.91 -4.86 16.57
N GLY A 173 -15.66 -5.26 15.54
CA GLY A 173 -17.11 -5.17 15.48
C GLY A 173 -17.66 -3.96 14.72
N ALA A 174 -16.84 -3.24 13.93
CA ALA A 174 -17.38 -2.22 13.04
C ALA A 174 -18.47 -2.83 12.13
N SER A 175 -19.61 -2.16 12.00
CA SER A 175 -20.75 -2.70 11.25
C SER A 175 -20.70 -2.39 9.76
N LYS A 176 -20.02 -1.31 9.38
CA LYS A 176 -19.79 -0.87 8.02
C LYS A 176 -18.44 -0.21 7.91
N ILE A 177 -17.70 -0.56 6.88
CA ILE A 177 -16.38 0.02 6.59
C ILE A 177 -16.34 0.39 5.12
N VAL A 178 -15.95 1.64 4.83
CA VAL A 178 -15.62 2.11 3.50
C VAL A 178 -14.11 2.39 3.47
N ALA A 179 -13.38 1.58 2.71
CA ALA A 179 -11.94 1.65 2.58
C ALA A 179 -11.60 2.31 1.23
N VAL A 180 -10.95 3.46 1.26
CA VAL A 180 -10.66 4.29 0.08
C VAL A 180 -9.18 4.33 -0.20
N ASP A 181 -8.77 4.07 -1.45
CA ASP A 181 -7.40 4.34 -1.91
C ASP A 181 -7.42 4.83 -3.37
N ILE A 182 -6.45 5.65 -3.73
CA ILE A 182 -6.27 6.11 -5.11
C ILE A 182 -5.74 4.97 -6.02
N ARG A 183 -5.06 3.99 -5.43
CA ARG A 183 -4.56 2.80 -6.12
C ARG A 183 -5.58 1.69 -6.02
N ASP A 184 -5.57 0.80 -7.00
CA ASP A 184 -6.34 -0.42 -6.95
C ASP A 184 -5.74 -1.38 -5.91
N VAL A 185 -6.40 -1.46 -4.75
CA VAL A 185 -6.05 -2.31 -3.61
C VAL A 185 -7.17 -3.27 -3.24
N GLU A 186 -8.21 -3.35 -4.08
CA GLU A 186 -9.43 -4.10 -3.77
C GLU A 186 -9.14 -5.56 -3.49
N ASP A 187 -8.37 -6.22 -4.34
CA ASP A 187 -8.05 -7.65 -4.18
C ASP A 187 -7.31 -7.93 -2.87
N GLU A 188 -6.36 -7.07 -2.46
CA GLU A 188 -5.61 -7.24 -1.22
C GLU A 188 -6.48 -7.01 0.00
N VAL A 189 -7.30 -5.96 0.01
CA VAL A 189 -8.20 -5.65 1.12
C VAL A 189 -9.24 -6.75 1.28
N LEU A 190 -9.89 -7.20 0.20
CA LEU A 190 -10.91 -8.25 0.25
C LEU A 190 -10.33 -9.61 0.60
N LEU A 191 -9.11 -9.94 0.16
CA LEU A 191 -8.42 -11.14 0.63
C LEU A 191 -8.27 -11.12 2.16
N ASN A 192 -7.70 -10.05 2.70
CA ASN A 192 -7.49 -9.92 4.14
C ASN A 192 -8.81 -9.84 4.92
N ALA A 193 -9.87 -9.25 4.36
CA ALA A 193 -11.21 -9.29 4.92
C ALA A 193 -11.72 -10.74 5.04
N SER A 194 -11.57 -11.53 3.98
CA SER A 194 -12.01 -12.93 3.95
C SER A 194 -11.28 -13.81 4.97
N LEU A 195 -9.99 -13.57 5.23
CA LEU A 195 -9.21 -14.28 6.25
C LEU A 195 -9.76 -14.07 7.67
N ASN A 196 -10.47 -12.96 7.90
CA ASN A 196 -11.07 -12.59 9.16
C ASN A 196 -12.61 -12.73 9.16
N GLU A 197 -13.18 -13.40 8.16
CA GLU A 197 -14.63 -13.61 8.01
C GLU A 197 -15.45 -12.30 7.96
N LEU A 198 -14.86 -11.21 7.41
CA LEU A 198 -15.49 -9.90 7.28
C LEU A 198 -16.16 -9.77 5.90
N GLU A 199 -17.44 -9.41 5.91
CA GLU A 199 -18.26 -9.18 4.70
C GLU A 199 -18.75 -7.72 4.59
N ASN A 200 -18.33 -6.85 5.49
CA ASN A 200 -18.85 -5.50 5.68
C ASN A 200 -17.86 -4.40 5.29
N ILE A 201 -16.88 -4.73 4.45
CA ILE A 201 -15.90 -3.80 3.90
C ILE A 201 -16.22 -3.55 2.42
N GLU A 202 -16.47 -2.29 2.10
CA GLU A 202 -16.59 -1.78 0.73
C GLU A 202 -15.26 -1.08 0.37
N VAL A 203 -14.68 -1.46 -0.77
CA VAL A 203 -13.45 -0.83 -1.26
C VAL A 203 -13.79 0.15 -2.38
N VAL A 204 -13.27 1.36 -2.25
CA VAL A 204 -13.46 2.43 -3.21
C VAL A 204 -12.10 2.80 -3.80
N VAL A 205 -11.91 2.52 -5.09
CA VAL A 205 -10.70 2.88 -5.82
C VAL A 205 -10.92 4.21 -6.53
N GLY A 206 -10.19 5.25 -6.11
CA GLY A 206 -10.28 6.57 -6.73
C GLY A 206 -9.95 7.72 -5.79
N ASN A 207 -9.96 8.93 -6.34
CA ASN A 207 -9.74 10.15 -5.58
C ASN A 207 -11.09 10.79 -5.18
N VAL A 208 -11.50 10.56 -3.94
CA VAL A 208 -12.77 11.06 -3.41
C VAL A 208 -12.82 12.60 -3.20
N LEU A 209 -11.70 13.30 -3.39
CA LEU A 209 -11.69 14.78 -3.40
C LEU A 209 -12.11 15.34 -4.76
N HIS A 210 -12.22 14.52 -5.79
CA HIS A 210 -12.77 14.90 -7.08
C HIS A 210 -14.22 14.43 -7.18
N GLU A 211 -15.09 15.24 -7.78
CA GLU A 211 -16.54 15.04 -7.89
C GLU A 211 -17.00 13.72 -8.58
N GLU A 212 -16.06 12.83 -8.90
CA GLU A 212 -16.34 11.53 -9.53
C GLU A 212 -16.92 10.50 -8.55
N TYR A 213 -16.84 10.75 -7.24
CA TYR A 213 -17.31 9.84 -6.21
C TYR A 213 -18.11 10.58 -5.13
N GLU A 214 -19.40 10.32 -5.08
CA GLU A 214 -20.31 10.87 -4.06
C GLU A 214 -20.45 9.85 -2.91
N LEU A 215 -19.94 10.20 -1.72
CA LEU A 215 -20.25 9.54 -0.46
C LEU A 215 -21.34 10.34 0.24
N ASP A 216 -22.59 9.82 0.24
CA ASP A 216 -23.74 10.52 0.82
C ASP A 216 -23.95 10.24 2.31
N GLU A 217 -22.98 9.65 2.99
CA GLU A 217 -23.14 9.18 4.36
C GLU A 217 -22.11 9.75 5.34
N LYS A 218 -22.43 9.67 6.64
CA LYS A 218 -21.56 10.06 7.73
C LYS A 218 -21.10 8.85 8.53
N PHE A 219 -19.89 8.96 9.07
CA PHE A 219 -19.22 7.87 9.76
C PHE A 219 -18.96 8.20 11.23
N ASP A 220 -19.09 7.19 12.09
CA ASP A 220 -18.71 7.26 13.51
C ASP A 220 -17.21 7.47 13.68
N TRP A 221 -16.42 6.86 12.77
CA TRP A 221 -14.98 6.99 12.73
C TRP A 221 -14.48 7.33 11.34
N ILE A 222 -13.48 8.20 11.26
CA ILE A 222 -12.69 8.40 10.06
C ILE A 222 -11.22 8.18 10.42
N PHE A 223 -10.55 7.32 9.65
CA PHE A 223 -9.12 7.11 9.73
C PHE A 223 -8.43 7.80 8.56
N ILE A 224 -7.27 8.39 8.82
CA ILE A 224 -6.38 8.93 7.82
C ILE A 224 -4.93 8.72 8.28
N ASN A 225 -4.20 7.84 7.59
CA ASN A 225 -2.83 7.47 7.91
C ASN A 225 -1.92 7.70 6.69
N ILE A 226 -1.89 8.94 6.23
CA ILE A 226 -1.09 9.43 5.11
C ILE A 226 -0.27 10.65 5.56
N GLY A 227 0.31 11.40 4.63
CA GLY A 227 1.11 12.58 4.98
C GLY A 227 0.31 13.74 5.59
N GLY A 228 1.02 14.70 6.18
CA GLY A 228 0.38 15.87 6.80
C GLY A 228 -0.27 16.82 5.79
N GLU A 229 0.32 16.99 4.62
CA GLU A 229 -0.24 17.83 3.54
C GLU A 229 -1.53 17.22 3.01
N GLU A 230 -1.53 15.94 2.74
CA GLU A 230 -2.69 15.18 2.30
C GLU A 230 -3.80 15.25 3.36
N THR A 231 -3.47 15.02 4.64
CA THR A 231 -4.45 15.15 5.73
C THR A 231 -5.12 16.52 5.72
N ALA A 232 -4.35 17.59 5.53
CA ALA A 232 -4.92 18.96 5.46
C ALA A 232 -5.83 19.17 4.26
N MET A 233 -5.59 18.52 3.13
CA MET A 233 -6.45 18.57 1.94
C MET A 233 -7.79 17.87 2.18
N PHE A 234 -7.81 16.81 2.97
CA PHE A 234 -9.02 16.08 3.30
C PHE A 234 -9.90 16.72 4.38
N MET A 235 -9.46 17.79 5.05
CA MET A 235 -10.18 18.31 6.22
C MET A 235 -11.61 18.79 5.94
N ASP A 236 -11.87 19.39 4.77
CA ASP A 236 -13.23 19.80 4.38
C ASP A 236 -14.12 18.58 4.14
N PHE A 237 -13.60 17.59 3.42
CA PHE A 237 -14.26 16.31 3.17
C PHE A 237 -14.53 15.54 4.48
N ILE A 238 -13.57 15.51 5.39
CA ILE A 238 -13.70 14.85 6.71
C ILE A 238 -14.81 15.53 7.53
N GLU A 239 -14.85 16.87 7.58
CA GLU A 239 -15.89 17.61 8.31
C GLU A 239 -17.31 17.30 7.78
N GLU A 240 -17.44 17.12 6.48
CA GLU A 240 -18.71 16.80 5.83
C GLU A 240 -19.20 15.39 6.11
N HIS A 241 -18.27 14.42 6.20
CA HIS A 241 -18.58 12.99 6.28
C HIS A 241 -18.43 12.40 7.69
N ILE A 242 -18.09 13.18 8.70
CA ILE A 242 -18.02 12.68 10.08
C ILE A 242 -19.32 12.95 10.84
N GLU A 243 -19.73 12.00 11.69
CA GLU A 243 -20.84 12.21 12.60
C GLU A 243 -20.53 13.29 13.65
N LYS A 244 -21.56 13.96 14.20
CA LYS A 244 -21.37 15.03 15.20
C LYS A 244 -20.59 14.60 16.43
N THR A 245 -20.70 13.33 16.80
CA THR A 245 -19.96 12.70 17.91
C THR A 245 -18.87 11.77 17.40
N GLY A 246 -18.61 11.82 16.10
CA GLY A 246 -17.61 10.98 15.45
C GLY A 246 -16.18 11.29 15.90
N LYS A 247 -15.33 10.32 15.73
CA LYS A 247 -13.91 10.38 16.09
C LYS A 247 -13.04 10.33 14.84
N LEU A 248 -12.02 11.17 14.83
CA LEU A 248 -11.03 11.22 13.76
C LEU A 248 -9.68 10.69 14.29
N LEU A 249 -9.13 9.69 13.61
CA LEU A 249 -7.78 9.19 13.84
C LEU A 249 -6.89 9.72 12.72
N VAL A 250 -5.89 10.51 13.09
CA VAL A 250 -4.88 11.06 12.18
C VAL A 250 -3.53 10.48 12.53
N SER A 251 -2.82 9.95 11.55
CA SER A 251 -1.47 9.42 11.69
C SER A 251 -0.66 9.61 10.39
N GLY A 252 0.53 9.02 10.32
CA GLY A 252 1.43 9.24 9.19
C GLY A 252 2.14 10.59 9.22
N LEU A 253 2.05 11.32 10.34
CA LEU A 253 2.65 12.62 10.52
C LEU A 253 4.11 12.51 10.94
N VAL A 254 4.94 13.36 10.38
CA VAL A 254 6.31 13.58 10.87
C VAL A 254 6.32 14.65 11.96
N GLU A 255 7.32 14.65 12.81
CA GLU A 255 7.38 15.54 13.99
C GLU A 255 7.16 17.03 13.65
N TRP A 256 7.76 17.50 12.56
CA TRP A 256 7.64 18.91 12.15
C TRP A 256 6.25 19.28 11.58
N SER A 257 5.46 18.32 11.09
CA SER A 257 4.11 18.59 10.56
C SER A 257 3.02 18.48 11.63
N PHE A 258 3.30 17.87 12.77
CA PHE A 258 2.31 17.56 13.80
C PHE A 258 1.56 18.81 14.29
N ASP A 259 2.29 19.85 14.72
CA ASP A 259 1.67 21.04 15.30
C ASP A 259 0.82 21.80 14.28
N TRP A 260 1.29 21.86 13.04
CA TRP A 260 0.57 22.50 11.96
C TRP A 260 -0.71 21.72 11.56
N VAL A 261 -0.63 20.40 11.42
CA VAL A 261 -1.80 19.55 11.11
C VAL A 261 -2.79 19.61 12.28
N LYS A 262 -2.31 19.50 13.52
CA LYS A 262 -3.15 19.65 14.71
C LYS A 262 -3.94 20.96 14.70
N GLU A 263 -3.30 22.09 14.40
CA GLU A 263 -3.98 23.38 14.29
C GLU A 263 -5.09 23.36 13.23
N LYS A 264 -4.82 22.76 12.07
CA LYS A 264 -5.81 22.59 10.99
C LYS A 264 -7.02 21.78 11.45
N VAL A 265 -6.76 20.65 12.12
CA VAL A 265 -7.80 19.77 12.66
C VAL A 265 -8.62 20.47 13.75
N GLU A 266 -7.97 21.18 14.70
CA GLU A 266 -8.64 21.92 15.77
C GLU A 266 -9.49 23.10 15.23
N ASN A 267 -9.05 23.75 14.15
CA ASN A 267 -9.82 24.82 13.48
C ASN A 267 -11.12 24.32 12.85
N LYS A 268 -11.23 23.00 12.58
CA LYS A 268 -12.46 22.33 12.16
C LYS A 268 -13.35 21.87 13.33
N GLY A 269 -13.02 22.25 14.56
CA GLY A 269 -13.81 21.97 15.76
C GLY A 269 -13.47 20.68 16.47
N PHE A 270 -12.50 19.93 15.99
CA PHE A 270 -12.01 18.73 16.69
C PHE A 270 -11.20 19.09 17.93
N LYS A 271 -11.10 18.15 18.85
CA LYS A 271 -10.28 18.28 20.04
C LYS A 271 -9.35 17.08 20.15
N LEU A 272 -8.08 17.33 20.41
CA LEU A 272 -7.12 16.25 20.66
C LEU A 272 -7.48 15.52 21.96
N ASN A 273 -7.78 14.24 21.85
CA ASN A 273 -8.11 13.38 22.98
C ASN A 273 -6.90 12.51 23.41
N LYS A 274 -6.11 12.05 22.45
CA LYS A 274 -4.94 11.16 22.69
C LYS A 274 -3.84 11.50 21.66
N LYS A 275 -2.60 11.47 22.09
CA LYS A 275 -1.40 11.61 21.25
C LYS A 275 -0.50 10.39 21.45
#